data_7d8aba8d41acea1de8029b19bf2bc573
#
_entry.id   7d8aba8d41acea1de8029b19bf2bc573
#
_cell.length_a   1.000
_cell.length_b   1.000
_cell.length_c   1.000
_cell.angle_alpha   90.00
_cell.angle_beta   90.00
_cell.angle_gamma   90.00
#
_symmetry.space_group_name_H-M   'P 1'
#
loop_
_entity.id
_entity.type
_entity.pdbx_description
1 polymer ?
#
loop_
_entity_poly.entity_id
_entity_poly.type
_entity_poly.pdbx_seq_one_letter_code
_entity_poly.pdbx_strand_id
1 'polypeptide(L)'
;MTFTANSPDHSYSEYGQDGIVTNVVEKEVISKEANVGLYHFRTGKMFLKYADEVIDNNLLVKNEFYIAPMYNLMIRDGLKITAANTEKMHVLGAPHQFEFFVKRVITRFGDKPIALASDHSGFDIKKQCKDILDTMALPYIDVGTFTNKSCDYPDYVLQVTKLIQTNECSHGISFCRSGQGANITCLLYTSDAAD
;
A
#
# COMPACT_ATOMS: atom_id res chain seq x y z
N MET A 1 -0.71 -11.37 1.95
CA MET A 1 -1.98 -11.20 1.19
C MET A 1 -1.62 -11.13 -0.28
N THR A 2 -2.40 -11.79 -1.16
CA THR A 2 -2.13 -11.90 -2.60
C THR A 2 -3.30 -11.44 -3.46
N PHE A 3 -3.02 -11.17 -4.72
CA PHE A 3 -3.99 -10.85 -5.76
C PHE A 3 -3.48 -11.37 -7.12
N THR A 4 -4.35 -11.48 -8.11
CA THR A 4 -3.94 -11.98 -9.43
C THR A 4 -3.27 -10.88 -10.26
N ALA A 5 -2.01 -11.09 -10.66
CA ALA A 5 -1.24 -10.21 -11.54
C ALA A 5 -0.22 -11.00 -12.38
N ASN A 6 0.42 -10.28 -13.32
CA ASN A 6 1.47 -10.82 -14.20
C ASN A 6 2.56 -9.78 -14.53
N SER A 7 2.71 -8.74 -13.69
CA SER A 7 3.74 -7.71 -13.86
C SER A 7 4.96 -8.01 -12.98
N PRO A 8 6.19 -7.88 -13.47
CA PRO A 8 7.41 -8.06 -12.67
C PRO A 8 7.64 -6.95 -11.63
N ASP A 9 6.66 -6.06 -11.42
CA ASP A 9 6.73 -5.00 -10.40
C ASP A 9 6.41 -5.51 -8.99
N HIS A 10 5.93 -6.75 -8.87
CA HIS A 10 5.50 -7.35 -7.61
C HIS A 10 6.40 -8.51 -7.19
N SER A 11 6.30 -8.90 -5.93
CA SER A 11 6.71 -10.22 -5.49
C SER A 11 5.57 -11.23 -5.73
N TYR A 12 5.92 -12.49 -5.87
CA TYR A 12 4.99 -13.58 -6.17
C TYR A 12 5.16 -14.73 -5.20
N SER A 13 4.06 -15.45 -4.92
CA SER A 13 4.04 -16.62 -4.05
C SER A 13 3.62 -17.87 -4.83
N GLU A 14 4.29 -18.99 -4.57
CA GLU A 14 3.87 -20.34 -5.00
C GLU A 14 3.31 -21.11 -3.83
N TYR A 15 2.40 -22.03 -4.10
CA TYR A 15 1.70 -22.81 -3.09
C TYR A 15 1.87 -24.31 -3.33
N GLY A 16 2.00 -25.07 -2.26
CA GLY A 16 1.86 -26.50 -2.26
C GLY A 16 0.39 -26.95 -2.46
N GLN A 17 0.19 -28.26 -2.60
CA GLN A 17 -1.15 -28.83 -2.73
C GLN A 17 -2.03 -28.62 -1.49
N ASP A 18 -1.42 -28.35 -0.35
CA ASP A 18 -2.06 -28.04 0.94
C ASP A 18 -2.42 -26.56 1.13
N GLY A 19 -2.17 -25.71 0.11
CA GLY A 19 -2.42 -24.28 0.17
C GLY A 19 -1.40 -23.49 1.01
N ILE A 20 -0.30 -24.13 1.43
CA ILE A 20 0.79 -23.46 2.14
C ILE A 20 1.76 -22.84 1.13
N VAL A 21 2.26 -21.64 1.41
CA VAL A 21 3.28 -20.99 0.58
C VAL A 21 4.58 -21.77 0.65
N THR A 22 5.11 -22.16 -0.50
CA THR A 22 6.33 -22.95 -0.64
C THR A 22 7.50 -22.12 -1.14
N ASN A 23 7.23 -21.01 -1.80
CA ASN A 23 8.25 -20.13 -2.36
C ASN A 23 7.72 -18.71 -2.52
N VAL A 24 8.58 -17.72 -2.33
CA VAL A 24 8.26 -16.29 -2.56
C VAL A 24 9.42 -15.65 -3.32
N VAL A 25 9.14 -15.07 -4.49
CA VAL A 25 10.17 -14.41 -5.31
C VAL A 25 9.81 -12.95 -5.54
N GLU A 26 10.79 -12.07 -5.36
CA GLU A 26 10.65 -10.62 -5.57
C GLU A 26 10.99 -10.25 -7.01
N LYS A 27 10.14 -9.42 -7.64
CA LYS A 27 10.37 -8.86 -9.00
C LYS A 27 10.50 -9.89 -10.13
N GLU A 28 9.92 -11.08 -9.94
CA GLU A 28 9.88 -12.14 -10.94
C GLU A 28 8.52 -12.84 -10.91
N VAL A 29 7.91 -13.03 -12.07
CA VAL A 29 6.59 -13.68 -12.21
C VAL A 29 6.76 -15.19 -12.21
N ILE A 30 6.57 -15.83 -11.07
CA ILE A 30 6.66 -17.31 -10.90
C ILE A 30 5.29 -17.96 -10.80
N SER A 31 4.24 -17.16 -10.61
CA SER A 31 2.85 -17.63 -10.46
C SER A 31 1.87 -16.53 -10.89
N LYS A 32 0.58 -16.73 -10.66
CA LYS A 32 -0.45 -15.68 -10.78
C LYS A 32 -0.72 -14.93 -9.48
N GLU A 33 -0.12 -15.36 -8.38
CA GLU A 33 -0.39 -14.88 -7.02
C GLU A 33 0.65 -13.82 -6.62
N ALA A 34 0.40 -12.59 -7.03
CA ALA A 34 1.23 -11.44 -6.67
C ALA A 34 0.94 -10.98 -5.22
N ASN A 35 1.95 -10.59 -4.49
CA ASN A 35 1.81 -10.06 -3.13
C ASN A 35 1.42 -8.57 -3.15
N VAL A 36 0.47 -8.19 -2.29
CA VAL A 36 0.02 -6.79 -2.16
C VAL A 36 0.99 -5.87 -1.39
N GLY A 37 2.13 -6.41 -0.92
CA GLY A 37 3.08 -5.66 -0.09
C GLY A 37 2.71 -5.62 1.40
N LEU A 38 1.66 -6.30 1.83
CA LEU A 38 1.30 -6.47 3.24
C LEU A 38 1.85 -7.78 3.76
N TYR A 39 2.79 -7.68 4.71
CA TYR A 39 3.52 -8.80 5.29
C TYR A 39 3.28 -8.86 6.80
N HIS A 40 2.90 -10.04 7.31
CA HIS A 40 2.64 -10.26 8.73
C HIS A 40 3.69 -11.17 9.36
N PHE A 41 4.21 -10.76 10.50
CA PHE A 41 5.11 -11.56 11.36
C PHE A 41 4.46 -11.72 12.74
N ARG A 42 4.50 -12.94 13.29
CA ARG A 42 3.88 -13.22 14.60
C ARG A 42 4.43 -12.32 15.71
N THR A 43 5.72 -11.96 15.65
CA THR A 43 6.37 -11.08 16.62
C THR A 43 7.41 -10.20 15.93
N GLY A 44 7.69 -9.01 16.49
CA GLY A 44 8.78 -8.16 16.02
C GLY A 44 10.15 -8.85 16.12
N LYS A 45 10.35 -9.71 17.13
CA LYS A 45 11.59 -10.50 17.28
C LYS A 45 11.80 -11.46 16.10
N MET A 46 10.71 -12.07 15.59
CA MET A 46 10.78 -12.91 14.39
C MET A 46 11.16 -12.09 13.17
N PHE A 47 10.55 -10.93 12.98
CA PHE A 47 10.91 -10.03 11.90
C PHE A 47 12.40 -9.66 11.95
N LEU A 48 12.90 -9.20 13.09
CA LEU A 48 14.30 -8.80 13.26
C LEU A 48 15.25 -9.95 12.94
N LYS A 49 14.99 -11.18 13.46
CA LYS A 49 15.82 -12.36 13.16
C LYS A 49 16.04 -12.54 11.66
N TYR A 50 14.98 -12.52 10.86
CA TYR A 50 15.08 -12.77 9.42
C TYR A 50 15.54 -11.53 8.63
N ALA A 51 15.30 -10.33 9.13
CA ALA A 51 15.83 -9.10 8.57
C ALA A 51 17.37 -9.07 8.69
N ASP A 52 17.89 -9.36 9.88
CA ASP A 52 19.33 -9.45 10.13
C ASP A 52 19.95 -10.53 9.21
N GLU A 53 19.33 -11.70 9.08
CA GLU A 53 19.83 -12.76 8.22
C GLU A 53 19.86 -12.36 6.73
N VAL A 54 18.87 -11.63 6.25
CA VAL A 54 18.84 -11.09 4.86
C VAL A 54 19.97 -10.09 4.65
N ILE A 55 20.23 -9.23 5.64
CA ILE A 55 21.27 -8.21 5.60
C ILE A 55 22.66 -8.86 5.67
N ASP A 56 22.88 -9.73 6.67
CA ASP A 56 24.18 -10.38 6.91
C ASP A 56 24.63 -11.25 5.74
N ASN A 57 23.67 -11.91 5.07
CA ASN A 57 23.98 -12.73 3.88
C ASN A 57 23.89 -11.95 2.57
N ASN A 58 23.66 -10.62 2.63
CA ASN A 58 23.57 -9.73 1.47
C ASN A 58 22.58 -10.22 0.39
N LEU A 59 21.38 -10.68 0.81
CA LEU A 59 20.36 -11.22 -0.07
C LEU A 59 19.60 -10.10 -0.78
N LEU A 60 20.26 -9.47 -1.74
CA LEU A 60 19.72 -8.36 -2.54
C LEU A 60 18.94 -8.87 -3.75
N VAL A 61 17.85 -8.18 -4.06
CA VAL A 61 17.14 -8.29 -5.34
C VAL A 61 17.23 -6.94 -6.04
N LYS A 62 17.74 -6.91 -7.28
CA LYS A 62 17.98 -5.66 -8.02
C LYS A 62 18.70 -4.58 -7.19
N ASN A 63 19.68 -5.01 -6.40
CA ASN A 63 20.52 -4.16 -5.55
C ASN A 63 19.78 -3.48 -4.36
N GLU A 64 18.65 -4.04 -3.94
CA GLU A 64 17.84 -3.57 -2.81
C GLU A 64 17.46 -4.72 -1.89
N PHE A 65 17.25 -4.43 -0.59
CA PHE A 65 16.69 -5.37 0.37
C PHE A 65 15.16 -5.33 0.35
N TYR A 66 14.54 -6.50 0.30
CA TYR A 66 13.09 -6.68 0.30
C TYR A 66 12.62 -7.59 1.44
N ILE A 67 11.37 -7.43 1.83
CA ILE A 67 10.74 -8.28 2.87
C ILE A 67 10.38 -9.67 2.31
N ALA A 68 9.97 -9.75 1.04
CA ALA A 68 9.50 -11.00 0.45
C ALA A 68 10.51 -12.17 0.58
N PRO A 69 11.81 -12.01 0.33
CA PRO A 69 12.80 -13.08 0.51
C PRO A 69 12.91 -13.61 1.95
N MET A 70 12.53 -12.83 2.97
CA MET A 70 12.54 -13.28 4.36
C MET A 70 11.62 -14.49 4.57
N TYR A 71 10.53 -14.58 3.81
CA TYR A 71 9.60 -15.72 3.92
C TYR A 71 10.23 -17.02 3.46
N ASN A 72 11.15 -17.01 2.49
CA ASN A 72 11.89 -18.21 2.08
C ASN A 72 12.81 -18.71 3.20
N LEU A 73 13.42 -17.81 3.98
CA LEU A 73 14.21 -18.17 5.14
C LEU A 73 13.30 -18.79 6.23
N MET A 74 12.11 -18.23 6.42
CA MET A 74 11.11 -18.79 7.35
C MET A 74 10.63 -20.17 6.91
N ILE A 75 10.37 -20.37 5.61
CA ILE A 75 10.00 -21.68 5.03
C ILE A 75 11.14 -22.69 5.20
N ARG A 76 12.38 -22.30 4.92
CA ARG A 76 13.57 -23.12 5.15
C ARG A 76 13.66 -23.59 6.63
N ASP A 77 13.32 -22.72 7.56
CA ASP A 77 13.32 -23.02 9.02
C ASP A 77 12.05 -23.80 9.45
N GLY A 78 11.24 -24.29 8.51
CA GLY A 78 10.06 -25.11 8.77
C GLY A 78 8.82 -24.37 9.22
N LEU A 79 8.78 -23.03 9.10
CA LEU A 79 7.60 -22.24 9.42
C LEU A 79 6.57 -22.33 8.28
N LYS A 80 5.30 -22.47 8.66
CA LYS A 80 4.19 -22.47 7.71
C LYS A 80 3.75 -21.04 7.40
N ILE A 81 3.79 -20.68 6.13
CA ILE A 81 3.37 -19.39 5.62
C ILE A 81 2.04 -19.55 4.88
N THR A 82 1.06 -18.76 5.24
CA THR A 82 -0.24 -18.70 4.54
C THR A 82 -0.46 -17.32 3.97
N ALA A 83 -1.26 -17.22 2.92
CA ALA A 83 -1.70 -15.93 2.39
C ALA A 83 -3.21 -15.92 2.21
N ALA A 84 -3.81 -14.77 2.43
CA ALA A 84 -5.21 -14.49 2.08
C ALA A 84 -5.23 -13.84 0.71
N ASN A 85 -6.15 -14.26 -0.15
CA ASN A 85 -6.36 -13.63 -1.45
C ASN A 85 -7.30 -12.42 -1.31
N THR A 86 -7.09 -11.39 -2.13
CA THR A 86 -8.02 -10.28 -2.30
C THR A 86 -8.54 -10.23 -3.73
N GLU A 87 -9.85 -10.08 -3.88
CA GLU A 87 -10.50 -9.98 -5.19
C GLU A 87 -10.20 -8.68 -5.92
N LYS A 88 -9.91 -7.61 -5.16
CA LYS A 88 -9.66 -6.27 -5.70
C LYS A 88 -8.37 -5.69 -5.15
N MET A 89 -7.50 -5.30 -6.05
CA MET A 89 -6.28 -4.56 -5.76
C MET A 89 -6.13 -3.41 -6.75
N HIS A 90 -5.88 -2.21 -6.23
CA HIS A 90 -5.54 -1.05 -7.05
C HIS A 90 -4.10 -0.66 -6.75
N VAL A 91 -3.24 -0.79 -7.76
CA VAL A 91 -1.83 -0.41 -7.65
C VAL A 91 -1.74 1.10 -7.82
N LEU A 92 -1.17 1.80 -6.82
CA LEU A 92 -1.08 3.27 -6.78
C LEU A 92 0.35 3.75 -6.52
N GLY A 93 1.34 2.92 -6.83
CA GLY A 93 2.75 3.20 -6.57
C GLY A 93 3.43 4.14 -7.57
N ALA A 94 2.78 4.47 -8.69
CA ALA A 94 3.31 5.36 -9.71
C ALA A 94 2.22 6.30 -10.26
N PRO A 95 2.59 7.50 -10.79
CA PRO A 95 1.61 8.50 -11.26
C PRO A 95 0.63 7.96 -12.31
N HIS A 96 1.10 7.18 -13.28
CA HIS A 96 0.24 6.61 -14.33
C HIS A 96 -0.77 5.58 -13.77
N GLN A 97 -0.42 4.87 -12.72
CA GLN A 97 -1.33 3.92 -12.04
C GLN A 97 -2.44 4.68 -11.30
N PHE A 98 -2.08 5.80 -10.67
CA PHE A 98 -3.03 6.71 -10.06
C PHE A 98 -3.99 7.33 -11.09
N GLU A 99 -3.49 7.84 -12.22
CA GLU A 99 -4.31 8.37 -13.30
C GLU A 99 -5.33 7.34 -13.83
N PHE A 100 -4.88 6.10 -14.02
CA PHE A 100 -5.76 4.99 -14.42
C PHE A 100 -6.84 4.71 -13.36
N PHE A 101 -6.48 4.72 -12.07
CA PHE A 101 -7.41 4.54 -10.97
C PHE A 101 -8.47 5.63 -10.93
N VAL A 102 -8.08 6.90 -11.02
CA VAL A 102 -8.99 8.04 -11.05
C VAL A 102 -9.96 7.92 -12.23
N LYS A 103 -9.46 7.70 -13.44
CA LYS A 103 -10.29 7.57 -14.65
C LYS A 103 -11.29 6.41 -14.59
N ARG A 104 -10.94 5.32 -13.96
CA ARG A 104 -11.73 4.09 -14.01
C ARG A 104 -12.56 3.80 -12.77
N VAL A 105 -12.13 4.28 -11.62
CA VAL A 105 -12.77 3.99 -10.33
C VAL A 105 -13.47 5.23 -9.79
N ILE A 106 -12.73 6.33 -9.60
CA ILE A 106 -13.27 7.51 -8.92
C ILE A 106 -14.38 8.19 -9.72
N THR A 107 -14.25 8.31 -11.02
CA THR A 107 -15.28 8.95 -11.87
C THR A 107 -16.65 8.25 -11.85
N ARG A 108 -16.75 7.05 -11.27
CA ARG A 108 -18.01 6.32 -11.12
C ARG A 108 -18.78 6.65 -9.84
N PHE A 109 -18.22 7.43 -8.92
CA PHE A 109 -18.73 7.58 -7.57
C PHE A 109 -19.39 8.94 -7.25
N GLY A 110 -19.77 9.74 -8.25
CA GLY A 110 -20.64 10.91 -8.08
C GLY A 110 -19.94 12.26 -8.00
N ASP A 111 -20.72 13.32 -7.80
CA ASP A 111 -20.31 14.72 -7.93
C ASP A 111 -19.59 15.33 -6.70
N LYS A 112 -19.39 14.53 -5.63
CA LYS A 112 -18.72 15.02 -4.42
C LYS A 112 -17.23 15.11 -4.60
N PRO A 113 -16.57 16.13 -3.99
CA PRO A 113 -15.12 16.29 -4.08
C PRO A 113 -14.35 15.11 -3.48
N ILE A 114 -13.09 14.99 -3.88
CA ILE A 114 -12.10 14.06 -3.33
C ILE A 114 -11.31 14.78 -2.26
N ALA A 115 -11.19 14.21 -1.06
CA ALA A 115 -10.32 14.77 -0.02
C ALA A 115 -8.87 14.36 -0.24
N LEU A 116 -7.94 15.30 -0.22
CA LEU A 116 -6.50 15.06 -0.39
C LEU A 116 -5.71 15.44 0.86
N ALA A 117 -4.78 14.60 1.26
CA ALA A 117 -3.79 14.89 2.29
C ALA A 117 -2.41 14.36 1.95
N SER A 118 -1.40 14.94 2.55
CA SER A 118 -0.06 14.33 2.62
C SER A 118 0.68 14.78 3.87
N ASP A 119 1.71 14.01 4.26
CA ASP A 119 2.81 14.54 5.05
C ASP A 119 3.84 15.24 4.13
N HIS A 120 4.95 15.68 4.71
CA HIS A 120 6.04 16.30 3.97
C HIS A 120 6.68 15.38 2.94
N SER A 121 6.70 14.05 3.17
CA SER A 121 7.29 13.06 2.24
C SER A 121 6.40 12.80 1.04
N GLY A 122 5.07 12.92 1.21
CA GLY A 122 4.08 12.77 0.15
C GLY A 122 3.72 14.08 -0.58
N PHE A 123 4.30 15.22 -0.19
CA PHE A 123 3.92 16.53 -0.70
C PHE A 123 4.03 16.68 -2.21
N ASP A 124 5.14 16.24 -2.80
CA ASP A 124 5.36 16.36 -4.25
C ASP A 124 4.44 15.44 -5.05
N ILE A 125 4.17 14.23 -4.54
CA ILE A 125 3.23 13.29 -5.16
C ILE A 125 1.80 13.85 -5.06
N LYS A 126 1.40 14.44 -3.94
CA LYS A 126 0.11 15.11 -3.82
C LYS A 126 -0.05 16.25 -4.83
N LYS A 127 0.99 17.04 -5.07
CA LYS A 127 0.98 18.08 -6.09
C LYS A 127 0.71 17.52 -7.48
N GLN A 128 1.42 16.45 -7.88
CA GLN A 128 1.15 15.77 -9.16
C GLN A 128 -0.27 15.19 -9.23
N CYS A 129 -0.78 14.67 -8.13
CA CYS A 129 -2.17 14.21 -8.02
C CYS A 129 -3.15 15.35 -8.31
N LYS A 130 -2.94 16.54 -7.74
CA LYS A 130 -3.78 17.73 -8.00
C LYS A 130 -3.77 18.11 -9.47
N ASP A 131 -2.60 18.16 -10.10
CA ASP A 131 -2.46 18.47 -11.53
C ASP A 131 -3.27 17.49 -12.41
N ILE A 132 -3.31 16.20 -12.03
CA ILE A 132 -4.14 15.19 -12.71
C ILE A 132 -5.63 15.46 -12.49
N LEU A 133 -6.06 15.73 -11.26
CA LEU A 133 -7.46 16.01 -10.94
C LEU A 133 -7.96 17.27 -11.64
N ASP A 134 -7.14 18.32 -11.69
CA ASP A 134 -7.42 19.57 -12.42
C ASP A 134 -7.57 19.30 -13.92
N THR A 135 -6.69 18.51 -14.53
CA THR A 135 -6.79 18.10 -15.94
C THR A 135 -8.07 17.32 -16.23
N MET A 136 -8.58 16.57 -15.26
CA MET A 136 -9.79 15.78 -15.37
C MET A 136 -11.06 16.56 -14.95
N ALA A 137 -10.93 17.81 -14.54
CA ALA A 137 -12.01 18.64 -13.99
C ALA A 137 -12.74 17.97 -12.81
N LEU A 138 -12.01 17.23 -11.98
CA LEU A 138 -12.56 16.57 -10.79
C LEU A 138 -12.37 17.46 -9.56
N PRO A 139 -13.44 17.78 -8.82
CA PRO A 139 -13.36 18.62 -7.64
C PRO A 139 -12.63 17.90 -6.49
N TYR A 140 -11.79 18.62 -5.76
CA TYR A 140 -11.11 18.10 -4.59
C TYR A 140 -11.00 19.14 -3.47
N ILE A 141 -10.80 18.65 -2.23
CA ILE A 141 -10.49 19.45 -1.04
C ILE A 141 -9.12 19.00 -0.55
N ASP A 142 -8.13 19.90 -0.65
CA ASP A 142 -6.78 19.68 -0.13
C ASP A 142 -6.72 20.15 1.34
N VAL A 143 -6.51 19.22 2.27
CA VAL A 143 -6.44 19.52 3.71
C VAL A 143 -4.99 19.65 4.22
N GLY A 144 -4.00 19.59 3.35
CA GLY A 144 -2.58 19.77 3.68
C GLY A 144 -1.76 18.47 3.53
N THR A 145 -0.46 18.46 3.88
CA THR A 145 0.33 19.69 4.19
C THR A 145 0.48 20.59 2.96
N PHE A 146 0.68 21.87 3.20
CA PHE A 146 0.88 22.85 2.11
C PHE A 146 2.36 23.20 1.90
N THR A 147 3.26 22.54 2.61
CA THR A 147 4.71 22.74 2.53
C THR A 147 5.45 21.41 2.65
N ASN A 148 6.70 21.39 2.21
CA ASN A 148 7.60 20.23 2.37
C ASN A 148 8.35 20.22 3.72
N LYS A 149 7.99 21.09 4.68
CA LYS A 149 8.58 21.08 6.02
C LYS A 149 8.09 19.84 6.77
N SER A 150 8.98 19.24 7.58
CA SER A 150 8.67 18.08 8.40
C SER A 150 7.38 18.26 9.19
N CYS A 151 6.46 17.29 9.07
CA CYS A 151 5.19 17.26 9.77
C CYS A 151 4.71 15.81 9.90
N ASP A 152 3.78 15.56 10.79
CA ASP A 152 3.25 14.25 11.08
C ASP A 152 2.02 13.95 10.20
N TYR A 153 2.01 12.78 9.55
CA TYR A 153 0.93 12.37 8.66
C TYR A 153 -0.45 12.28 9.35
N PRO A 154 -0.59 11.89 10.65
CA PRO A 154 -1.90 11.74 11.26
C PRO A 154 -2.69 13.05 11.30
N ASP A 155 -2.00 14.18 11.46
CA ASP A 155 -2.64 15.50 11.54
C ASP A 155 -3.48 15.86 10.32
N TYR A 156 -3.05 15.40 9.15
CA TYR A 156 -3.71 15.65 7.87
C TYR A 156 -4.64 14.50 7.45
N VAL A 157 -4.22 13.26 7.68
CA VAL A 157 -5.01 12.08 7.32
C VAL A 157 -6.33 12.03 8.11
N LEU A 158 -6.32 12.42 9.40
CA LEU A 158 -7.53 12.53 10.22
C LEU A 158 -8.56 13.51 9.65
N GLN A 159 -8.11 14.58 9.00
CA GLN A 159 -9.04 15.53 8.36
C GLN A 159 -9.70 14.89 7.13
N VAL A 160 -8.96 14.11 6.34
CA VAL A 160 -9.55 13.33 5.22
C VAL A 160 -10.59 12.37 5.74
N THR A 161 -10.30 11.60 6.80
CA THR A 161 -11.26 10.65 7.36
C THR A 161 -12.55 11.33 7.84
N LYS A 162 -12.44 12.49 8.47
CA LYS A 162 -13.62 13.28 8.88
C LYS A 162 -14.48 13.70 7.70
N LEU A 163 -13.89 14.22 6.62
CA LEU A 163 -14.63 14.61 5.41
C LEU A 163 -15.37 13.44 4.76
N ILE A 164 -14.81 12.23 4.86
CA ILE A 164 -15.49 11.01 4.39
C ILE A 164 -16.63 10.63 5.35
N GLN A 165 -16.40 10.60 6.65
CA GLN A 165 -17.42 10.26 7.66
C GLN A 165 -18.60 11.22 7.63
N THR A 166 -18.36 12.53 7.46
CA THR A 166 -19.42 13.54 7.33
C THR A 166 -20.07 13.54 5.96
N ASN A 167 -19.63 12.66 5.05
CA ASN A 167 -20.14 12.55 3.69
C ASN A 167 -19.98 13.85 2.86
N GLU A 168 -19.04 14.70 3.23
CA GLU A 168 -18.67 15.91 2.48
C GLU A 168 -17.81 15.57 1.25
N CYS A 169 -16.98 14.53 1.34
CA CYS A 169 -16.19 13.99 0.25
C CYS A 169 -16.62 12.56 -0.10
N SER A 170 -16.50 12.19 -1.38
CA SER A 170 -16.79 10.83 -1.86
C SER A 170 -15.66 9.85 -1.54
N HIS A 171 -14.42 10.31 -1.62
CA HIS A 171 -13.20 9.51 -1.47
C HIS A 171 -12.11 10.34 -0.80
N GLY A 172 -11.17 9.65 -0.14
CA GLY A 172 -9.96 10.24 0.41
C GLY A 172 -8.72 9.64 -0.22
N ILE A 173 -7.74 10.48 -0.54
CA ILE A 173 -6.42 10.07 -1.03
C ILE A 173 -5.38 10.72 -0.12
N SER A 174 -4.58 9.89 0.54
CA SER A 174 -3.55 10.35 1.45
C SER A 174 -2.19 9.82 1.05
N PHE A 175 -1.19 10.69 1.05
CA PHE A 175 0.17 10.36 0.66
C PHE A 175 1.10 10.47 1.87
N CYS A 176 1.87 9.45 2.13
CA CYS A 176 3.02 9.47 3.01
C CYS A 176 4.14 8.63 2.39
N ARG A 177 5.29 8.54 3.05
CA ARG A 177 6.46 7.87 2.45
C ARG A 177 6.20 6.42 2.01
N SER A 178 5.53 5.62 2.84
CA SER A 178 5.27 4.19 2.59
C SER A 178 3.80 3.84 2.39
N GLY A 179 2.88 4.79 2.60
CA GLY A 179 1.44 4.54 2.62
C GLY A 179 0.93 3.84 3.89
N GLN A 180 1.79 3.18 4.65
CA GLN A 180 1.39 2.37 5.81
C GLN A 180 0.80 3.22 6.94
N GLY A 181 1.46 4.34 7.30
CA GLY A 181 0.98 5.22 8.36
C GLY A 181 -0.36 5.84 8.02
N ALA A 182 -0.53 6.34 6.79
CA ALA A 182 -1.80 6.87 6.31
C ALA A 182 -2.91 5.81 6.35
N ASN A 183 -2.61 4.58 5.92
CA ASN A 183 -3.56 3.46 5.93
C ASN A 183 -3.99 3.10 7.36
N ILE A 184 -3.05 2.99 8.31
CA ILE A 184 -3.37 2.72 9.73
C ILE A 184 -4.28 3.81 10.29
N THR A 185 -3.97 5.08 10.04
CA THR A 185 -4.80 6.19 10.51
C THR A 185 -6.20 6.14 9.90
N CYS A 186 -6.32 5.91 8.60
CA CYS A 186 -7.64 5.77 7.96
C CYS A 186 -8.44 4.62 8.59
N LEU A 187 -7.85 3.44 8.75
CA LEU A 187 -8.54 2.26 9.31
C LEU A 187 -8.99 2.47 10.76
N LEU A 188 -8.17 3.12 11.59
CA LEU A 188 -8.52 3.36 13.00
C LEU A 188 -9.69 4.34 13.18
N TYR A 189 -9.90 5.23 12.22
CA TYR A 189 -10.87 6.32 12.36
C TYR A 189 -12.02 6.28 11.36
N THR A 190 -12.01 5.36 10.39
CA THR A 190 -13.12 5.16 9.43
C THR A 190 -13.83 3.82 9.58
N SER A 191 -13.17 2.81 10.15
CA SER A 191 -13.86 1.57 10.48
C SER A 191 -14.67 1.79 11.75
N ASP A 192 -15.97 1.52 11.72
CA ASP A 192 -16.76 1.23 12.90
C ASP A 192 -16.21 -0.06 13.52
N ALA A 193 -15.07 0.06 14.20
CA ALA A 193 -14.47 -1.02 14.97
C ALA A 193 -15.17 -1.17 16.33
N ALA A 194 -16.48 -0.94 16.35
CA ALA A 194 -17.30 -1.06 17.52
C ALA A 194 -18.72 -1.48 17.11
N ASP A 195 -18.88 -2.74 16.71
CA ASP A 195 -20.07 -3.55 16.99
C ASP A 195 -19.69 -5.04 16.88
#